data_b25e6bed2552e27f605347fbf66cb329
#
_entry.id   b25e6bed2552e27f605347fbf66cb329
#
_cell.length_a   1.000
_cell.length_b   1.000
_cell.length_c   1.000
_cell.angle_alpha   90.00
_cell.angle_beta   90.00
_cell.angle_gamma   90.00
#
_symmetry.space_group_name_H-M   'P 1'
#
loop_
_entity.id
_entity.type
_entity.pdbx_description
1 polymer ?
#
loop_
_entity_poly.entity_id
_entity_poly.type
_entity_poly.pdbx_seq_one_letter_code
_entity_poly.pdbx_strand_id
1 'polypeptide(L)'
;VEGYTIEECDKPDGVGTTITLKLKDDTDDEKYSTYLDQYQIQSLVKKYSDYIRFPIRMEVEHTHYNEEGKEPEVHKAIETLNSMTPIWKKNKSELKDEDYNNFYMEKFGDYEPPVAHIHSKNEGVATYDALLYIPARAPFDYYSKDYEKGLQLYSSGVMIMEKCADLLPDWFSFVKGVVDSEDLSLNISRELLQQDRQLKIIAKNLEKSIKNELAKLLKNDREKYEKFYSVFCLLYTSDAA
;
A
#
# COMPACT_ATOMS: atom_id res chain seq x y z
N VAL A 1 -7.25 35.79 4.22
CA VAL A 1 -7.64 34.86 3.14
C VAL A 1 -7.60 35.66 1.87
N GLU A 2 -6.65 35.39 1.02
CA GLU A 2 -6.61 35.97 -0.33
C GLU A 2 -7.81 35.41 -1.10
N GLY A 3 -8.53 36.30 -1.80
CA GLY A 3 -9.68 35.93 -2.61
C GLY A 3 -9.26 35.12 -3.83
N TYR A 4 -10.25 34.63 -4.57
CA TYR A 4 -10.03 33.99 -5.87
C TYR A 4 -10.77 34.77 -6.95
N THR A 5 -10.27 34.69 -8.17
CA THR A 5 -10.90 35.28 -9.36
C THR A 5 -11.41 34.16 -10.25
N ILE A 6 -12.61 34.33 -10.81
CA ILE A 6 -13.19 33.42 -11.80
C ILE A 6 -13.23 34.15 -13.12
N GLU A 7 -12.61 33.57 -14.14
CA GLU A 7 -12.62 34.09 -15.51
C GLU A 7 -13.04 32.99 -16.47
N GLU A 8 -13.82 33.32 -17.48
CA GLU A 8 -14.12 32.40 -18.57
C GLU A 8 -12.90 32.33 -19.50
N CYS A 9 -12.50 31.10 -19.88
CA CYS A 9 -11.41 30.91 -20.82
C CYS A 9 -11.73 29.75 -21.79
N ASP A 10 -11.22 29.87 -22.99
CA ASP A 10 -11.26 28.80 -23.98
C ASP A 10 -10.30 27.69 -23.60
N LYS A 11 -10.75 26.43 -23.70
CA LYS A 11 -9.92 25.25 -23.53
C LYS A 11 -9.79 24.49 -24.86
N PRO A 12 -8.73 24.76 -25.64
CA PRO A 12 -8.58 24.21 -26.99
C PRO A 12 -8.43 22.67 -27.01
N ASP A 13 -7.97 22.09 -25.91
CA ASP A 13 -7.70 20.63 -25.79
C ASP A 13 -8.94 19.80 -25.40
N GLY A 14 -10.14 20.38 -25.50
CA GLY A 14 -11.40 19.71 -25.16
C GLY A 14 -11.77 19.78 -23.68
N VAL A 15 -12.62 18.84 -23.23
CA VAL A 15 -13.13 18.84 -21.84
C VAL A 15 -12.08 18.31 -20.86
N GLY A 16 -12.03 18.93 -19.68
CA GLY A 16 -11.13 18.50 -18.60
C GLY A 16 -10.76 19.66 -17.68
N THR A 17 -9.90 19.39 -16.70
CA THR A 17 -9.40 20.36 -15.72
C THR A 17 -7.89 20.44 -15.80
N THR A 18 -7.35 21.65 -15.80
CA THR A 18 -5.91 21.90 -15.66
C THR A 18 -5.66 22.57 -14.31
N ILE A 19 -4.75 22.03 -13.54
CA ILE A 19 -4.34 22.58 -12.25
C ILE A 19 -2.86 22.95 -12.35
N THR A 20 -2.55 24.23 -12.16
CA THR A 20 -1.16 24.72 -12.15
C THR A 20 -0.80 25.16 -10.74
N LEU A 21 0.26 24.58 -10.18
CA LEU A 21 0.76 24.92 -8.86
C LEU A 21 2.15 25.55 -8.98
N LYS A 22 2.32 26.73 -8.39
CA LYS A 22 3.63 27.32 -8.21
C LYS A 22 4.22 26.81 -6.91
N LEU A 23 5.35 26.11 -6.98
CA LEU A 23 6.07 25.65 -5.81
C LEU A 23 6.71 26.84 -5.08
N LYS A 24 6.88 26.70 -3.76
CA LYS A 24 7.67 27.62 -2.96
C LYS A 24 9.15 27.49 -3.32
N ASP A 25 9.91 28.53 -3.02
CA ASP A 25 11.37 28.47 -3.15
C ASP A 25 11.95 27.52 -2.10
N ASP A 26 13.05 26.86 -2.42
CA ASP A 26 13.77 25.98 -1.51
C ASP A 26 14.21 26.75 -0.25
N THR A 27 14.12 26.08 0.89
CA THR A 27 14.65 26.56 2.16
C THR A 27 15.78 25.66 2.64
N ASP A 28 16.43 26.02 3.73
CA ASP A 28 17.46 25.16 4.35
C ASP A 28 16.88 23.85 4.87
N ASP A 29 15.61 23.87 5.33
CA ASP A 29 14.92 22.72 5.93
C ASP A 29 14.12 21.91 4.89
N GLU A 30 13.60 22.54 3.82
CA GLU A 30 12.71 21.91 2.85
C GLU A 30 13.14 22.22 1.41
N LYS A 31 13.28 21.15 0.61
CA LYS A 31 13.64 21.20 -0.82
C LYS A 31 12.41 20.97 -1.70
N TYR A 32 11.65 22.03 -1.94
CA TYR A 32 10.43 21.95 -2.76
C TYR A 32 10.72 21.63 -4.24
N SER A 33 11.89 22.01 -4.75
CA SER A 33 12.32 21.70 -6.11
C SER A 33 12.40 20.21 -6.44
N THR A 34 12.53 19.34 -5.41
CA THR A 34 12.52 17.88 -5.58
C THR A 34 11.21 17.36 -6.18
N TYR A 35 10.10 18.09 -5.99
CA TYR A 35 8.80 17.73 -6.60
C TYR A 35 8.73 18.04 -8.11
N LEU A 36 9.79 18.57 -8.70
CA LEU A 36 9.94 18.72 -10.16
C LEU A 36 10.80 17.58 -10.74
N ASP A 37 11.42 16.77 -9.90
CA ASP A 37 12.21 15.63 -10.34
C ASP A 37 11.33 14.46 -10.77
N GLN A 38 11.60 13.89 -11.96
CA GLN A 38 10.77 12.81 -12.52
C GLN A 38 10.78 11.55 -11.66
N TYR A 39 11.93 11.18 -11.07
CA TYR A 39 12.05 9.97 -10.26
C TYR A 39 11.29 10.12 -8.94
N GLN A 40 11.31 11.32 -8.37
CA GLN A 40 10.53 11.65 -7.18
C GLN A 40 9.03 11.54 -7.44
N ILE A 41 8.55 12.10 -8.58
CA ILE A 41 7.13 12.00 -8.96
C ILE A 41 6.74 10.54 -9.20
N GLN A 42 7.55 9.77 -9.93
CA GLN A 42 7.32 8.34 -10.16
C GLN A 42 7.21 7.57 -8.84
N SER A 43 8.14 7.83 -7.90
CA SER A 43 8.13 7.21 -6.57
C SER A 43 6.86 7.55 -5.78
N LEU A 44 6.44 8.81 -5.79
CA LEU A 44 5.20 9.25 -5.14
C LEU A 44 3.96 8.60 -5.75
N VAL A 45 3.88 8.52 -7.07
CA VAL A 45 2.77 7.85 -7.76
C VAL A 45 2.74 6.37 -7.39
N LYS A 46 3.88 5.69 -7.43
CA LYS A 46 3.99 4.28 -7.03
C LYS A 46 3.59 4.06 -5.58
N LYS A 47 4.01 4.93 -4.69
CA LYS A 47 3.72 4.80 -3.26
C LYS A 47 2.23 5.01 -2.94
N TYR A 48 1.63 6.09 -3.44
CA TYR A 48 0.32 6.55 -2.98
C TYR A 48 -0.83 6.29 -3.96
N SER A 49 -0.55 6.20 -5.25
CA SER A 49 -1.55 6.24 -6.31
C SER A 49 -1.41 5.11 -7.33
N ASP A 50 -0.60 4.09 -7.04
CA ASP A 50 -0.32 3.00 -7.97
C ASP A 50 -1.59 2.26 -8.43
N TYR A 51 -2.59 2.19 -7.57
CA TYR A 51 -3.81 1.42 -7.81
C TYR A 51 -5.05 2.26 -8.15
N ILE A 52 -4.86 3.54 -8.46
CA ILE A 52 -5.94 4.37 -9.01
C ILE A 52 -6.32 3.78 -10.38
N ARG A 53 -7.63 3.56 -10.60
CA ARG A 53 -8.16 2.92 -11.81
C ARG A 53 -7.92 3.68 -13.12
N PHE A 54 -7.52 4.94 -13.04
CA PHE A 54 -7.21 5.78 -14.20
C PHE A 54 -5.70 5.86 -14.42
N PRO A 55 -5.23 5.88 -15.69
CA PRO A 55 -3.80 6.01 -15.96
C PRO A 55 -3.29 7.39 -15.56
N ILE A 56 -2.24 7.41 -14.74
CA ILE A 56 -1.47 8.61 -14.42
C ILE A 56 -0.30 8.63 -15.40
N ARG A 57 -0.29 9.62 -16.30
CA ARG A 57 0.70 9.74 -17.37
C ARG A 57 1.62 10.91 -17.12
N MET A 58 2.89 10.71 -17.44
CA MET A 58 3.92 11.75 -17.38
C MET A 58 4.86 11.62 -18.57
N GLU A 59 5.36 12.75 -19.07
CA GLU A 59 6.50 12.76 -19.97
C GLU A 59 7.76 12.42 -19.18
N VAL A 60 8.44 11.34 -19.56
CA VAL A 60 9.65 10.83 -18.90
C VAL A 60 10.83 10.97 -19.84
N GLU A 61 11.95 11.46 -19.34
CA GLU A 61 13.20 11.56 -20.07
C GLU A 61 14.06 10.32 -19.84
N HIS A 62 14.43 9.64 -20.92
CA HIS A 62 15.35 8.50 -20.91
C HIS A 62 16.68 8.91 -21.50
N THR A 63 17.75 8.73 -20.73
CA THR A 63 19.12 8.99 -21.17
C THR A 63 19.80 7.67 -21.52
N HIS A 64 20.13 7.47 -22.79
CA HIS A 64 20.91 6.32 -23.24
C HIS A 64 22.37 6.71 -23.36
N TYR A 65 23.23 6.06 -22.58
CA TYR A 65 24.67 6.19 -22.69
C TYR A 65 25.14 5.23 -23.79
N ASN A 66 25.50 5.76 -24.95
CA ASN A 66 26.14 4.99 -25.99
C ASN A 66 27.63 4.79 -25.67
N GLU A 67 28.29 3.87 -26.40
CA GLU A 67 29.72 3.51 -26.21
C GLU A 67 30.66 4.74 -26.15
N GLU A 68 31.81 4.57 -25.50
CA GLU A 68 32.79 5.60 -25.17
C GLU A 68 32.98 6.66 -26.25
N GLY A 69 32.68 7.94 -25.93
CA GLY A 69 32.97 9.11 -26.71
C GLY A 69 31.81 9.74 -27.47
N LYS A 70 30.59 9.24 -27.37
CA LYS A 70 29.39 9.90 -27.90
C LYS A 70 28.59 10.59 -26.79
N GLU A 71 27.99 11.73 -27.12
CA GLU A 71 27.05 12.39 -26.20
C GLU A 71 25.85 11.49 -25.92
N PRO A 72 25.32 11.50 -24.68
CA PRO A 72 24.16 10.70 -24.32
C PRO A 72 22.94 11.15 -25.14
N GLU A 73 22.22 10.22 -25.72
CA GLU A 73 20.97 10.51 -26.42
C GLU A 73 19.82 10.58 -25.39
N VAL A 74 19.14 11.73 -25.36
CA VAL A 74 17.96 11.93 -24.51
C VAL A 74 16.71 11.86 -25.39
N HIS A 75 15.80 10.95 -25.06
CA HIS A 75 14.48 10.94 -25.69
C HIS A 75 13.37 11.05 -24.63
N LYS A 76 12.26 11.67 -25.03
CA LYS A 76 11.08 11.85 -24.18
C LYS A 76 9.96 10.92 -24.63
N ALA A 77 9.33 10.26 -23.66
CA ALA A 77 8.18 9.40 -23.90
C ALA A 77 7.09 9.67 -22.86
N ILE A 78 5.83 9.58 -23.28
CA ILE A 78 4.70 9.62 -22.34
C ILE A 78 4.48 8.22 -21.79
N GLU A 79 4.69 8.05 -20.48
CA GLU A 79 4.55 6.79 -19.81
C GLU A 79 3.39 6.79 -18.81
N THR A 80 2.78 5.62 -18.63
CA THR A 80 1.81 5.40 -17.56
C THR A 80 2.56 4.92 -16.33
N LEU A 81 2.50 5.70 -15.26
CA LEU A 81 3.30 5.48 -14.05
C LEU A 81 2.69 4.47 -13.09
N ASN A 82 1.37 4.31 -13.09
CA ASN A 82 0.64 3.48 -12.14
C ASN A 82 0.17 2.16 -12.75
N SER A 83 0.00 1.15 -11.90
CA SER A 83 -0.39 -0.22 -12.28
C SER A 83 -1.89 -0.39 -12.48
N MET A 84 -2.72 0.50 -11.96
CA MET A 84 -4.18 0.58 -12.06
C MET A 84 -4.98 -0.60 -11.49
N THR A 85 -4.48 -1.82 -11.60
CA THR A 85 -5.22 -3.03 -11.21
C THR A 85 -4.55 -3.73 -10.04
N PRO A 86 -5.03 -3.52 -8.81
CA PRO A 86 -4.47 -4.19 -7.65
C PRO A 86 -4.84 -5.67 -7.61
N ILE A 87 -3.91 -6.50 -7.14
CA ILE A 87 -4.11 -7.95 -7.04
C ILE A 87 -5.32 -8.30 -6.14
N TRP A 88 -5.57 -7.53 -5.07
CA TRP A 88 -6.68 -7.79 -4.14
C TRP A 88 -8.07 -7.49 -4.69
N LYS A 89 -8.17 -6.79 -5.83
CA LYS A 89 -9.42 -6.57 -6.57
C LYS A 89 -9.70 -7.65 -7.62
N LYS A 90 -8.71 -8.48 -7.97
CA LYS A 90 -8.87 -9.58 -8.94
C LYS A 90 -9.66 -10.74 -8.34
N ASN A 91 -10.30 -11.53 -9.20
CA ASN A 91 -10.96 -12.74 -8.75
C ASN A 91 -9.91 -13.77 -8.32
N LYS A 92 -10.19 -14.48 -7.21
CA LYS A 92 -9.31 -15.54 -6.71
C LYS A 92 -9.07 -16.67 -7.71
N SER A 93 -10.05 -16.94 -8.56
CA SER A 93 -9.95 -17.96 -9.61
C SER A 93 -8.96 -17.62 -10.73
N GLU A 94 -8.57 -16.34 -10.85
CA GLU A 94 -7.61 -15.85 -11.84
C GLU A 94 -6.18 -15.80 -11.29
N LEU A 95 -6.01 -16.06 -9.99
CA LEU A 95 -4.75 -15.93 -9.28
C LEU A 95 -4.24 -17.30 -8.83
N LYS A 96 -2.93 -17.47 -8.92
CA LYS A 96 -2.19 -18.63 -8.41
C LYS A 96 -1.42 -18.24 -7.16
N ASP A 97 -1.01 -19.22 -6.37
CA ASP A 97 -0.17 -18.99 -5.18
C ASP A 97 1.11 -18.21 -5.52
N GLU A 98 1.67 -18.43 -6.70
CA GLU A 98 2.84 -17.70 -7.20
C GLU A 98 2.60 -16.21 -7.33
N ASP A 99 1.41 -15.79 -7.82
CA ASP A 99 1.05 -14.37 -7.95
C ASP A 99 0.99 -13.68 -6.58
N TYR A 100 0.42 -14.37 -5.57
CA TYR A 100 0.37 -13.88 -4.20
C TYR A 100 1.77 -13.79 -3.57
N ASN A 101 2.60 -14.79 -3.79
CA ASN A 101 3.95 -14.84 -3.25
C ASN A 101 4.84 -13.75 -3.85
N ASN A 102 4.80 -13.56 -5.16
CA ASN A 102 5.56 -12.52 -5.86
C ASN A 102 5.14 -11.13 -5.40
N PHE A 103 3.83 -10.89 -5.31
CA PHE A 103 3.32 -9.63 -4.79
C PHE A 103 3.79 -9.36 -3.36
N TYR A 104 3.77 -10.39 -2.49
CA TYR A 104 4.25 -10.25 -1.11
C TYR A 104 5.72 -9.87 -1.04
N MET A 105 6.57 -10.61 -1.76
CA MET A 105 8.02 -10.40 -1.76
C MET A 105 8.37 -9.00 -2.32
N GLU A 106 7.76 -8.61 -3.42
CA GLU A 106 7.97 -7.30 -4.03
C GLU A 106 7.47 -6.15 -3.14
N LYS A 107 6.21 -6.26 -2.67
CA LYS A 107 5.55 -5.18 -1.93
C LYS A 107 6.14 -4.93 -0.54
N PHE A 108 6.54 -5.99 0.15
CA PHE A 108 7.03 -5.92 1.53
C PHE A 108 8.55 -6.13 1.66
N GLY A 109 9.25 -6.26 0.53
CA GLY A 109 10.71 -6.40 0.49
C GLY A 109 11.22 -7.67 1.19
N ASP A 110 10.45 -8.76 1.15
CA ASP A 110 10.83 -10.03 1.74
C ASP A 110 11.48 -10.94 0.69
N TYR A 111 12.37 -11.84 1.13
CA TYR A 111 13.10 -12.77 0.25
C TYR A 111 12.48 -14.16 0.24
N GLU A 112 11.58 -14.44 1.17
CA GLU A 112 10.87 -15.71 1.28
C GLU A 112 9.38 -15.52 1.07
N PRO A 113 8.71 -16.50 0.45
CA PRO A 113 7.26 -16.47 0.35
C PRO A 113 6.61 -16.55 1.74
N PRO A 114 5.42 -16.01 1.93
CA PRO A 114 4.70 -16.06 3.19
C PRO A 114 4.28 -17.52 3.51
N VAL A 115 4.08 -17.82 4.79
CA VAL A 115 3.53 -19.10 5.24
C VAL A 115 2.10 -19.31 4.72
N ALA A 116 1.31 -18.23 4.72
CA ALA A 116 -0.04 -18.22 4.19
C ALA A 116 -0.46 -16.82 3.74
N HIS A 117 -1.49 -16.78 2.90
CA HIS A 117 -2.18 -15.56 2.53
C HIS A 117 -3.69 -15.66 2.76
N ILE A 118 -4.33 -14.54 3.02
CA ILE A 118 -5.78 -14.42 3.18
C ILE A 118 -6.24 -13.35 2.21
N HIS A 119 -6.92 -13.77 1.14
CA HIS A 119 -7.56 -12.86 0.20
C HIS A 119 -9.06 -12.85 0.51
N SER A 120 -9.62 -11.72 0.87
CA SER A 120 -11.04 -11.59 1.22
C SER A 120 -11.67 -10.38 0.56
N LYS A 121 -12.90 -10.57 0.11
CA LYS A 121 -13.80 -9.52 -0.33
C LYS A 121 -15.02 -9.54 0.56
N ASN A 122 -15.37 -8.41 1.13
CA ASN A 122 -16.54 -8.29 2.00
C ASN A 122 -17.48 -7.20 1.45
N GLU A 123 -18.71 -7.60 1.21
CA GLU A 123 -19.81 -6.73 0.79
C GLU A 123 -20.90 -6.81 1.86
N GLY A 124 -21.05 -5.75 2.68
CA GLY A 124 -22.00 -5.77 3.78
C GLY A 124 -22.05 -4.45 4.52
N VAL A 125 -22.03 -4.50 5.87
CA VAL A 125 -22.03 -3.29 6.72
C VAL A 125 -20.77 -2.44 6.50
N ALA A 126 -19.66 -3.07 6.17
CA ALA A 126 -18.43 -2.45 5.68
C ALA A 126 -18.03 -3.14 4.38
N THR A 127 -17.83 -2.38 3.32
CA THR A 127 -17.38 -2.88 2.02
C THR A 127 -15.87 -2.70 1.91
N TYR A 128 -15.14 -3.80 1.75
CA TYR A 128 -13.69 -3.77 1.60
C TYR A 128 -13.14 -5.02 0.92
N ASP A 129 -11.99 -4.85 0.28
CA ASP A 129 -11.12 -5.91 -0.19
C ASP A 129 -9.89 -5.97 0.73
N ALA A 130 -9.42 -7.16 1.08
CA ALA A 130 -8.23 -7.32 1.89
C ALA A 130 -7.36 -8.47 1.40
N LEU A 131 -6.07 -8.24 1.40
CA LEU A 131 -5.05 -9.24 1.13
C LEU A 131 -4.01 -9.21 2.25
N LEU A 132 -4.08 -10.23 3.11
CA LEU A 132 -3.21 -10.35 4.29
C LEU A 132 -2.24 -11.50 4.11
N TYR A 133 -1.09 -11.38 4.76
CA TYR A 133 -0.02 -12.36 4.72
C TYR A 133 0.48 -12.70 6.12
N ILE A 134 0.73 -13.98 6.34
CA ILE A 134 1.44 -14.48 7.51
C ILE A 134 2.88 -14.71 7.08
N PRO A 135 3.85 -13.88 7.53
CA PRO A 135 5.25 -13.99 7.13
C PRO A 135 5.89 -15.31 7.56
N ALA A 136 6.88 -15.78 6.80
CA ALA A 136 7.68 -16.94 7.18
C ALA A 136 8.76 -16.62 8.21
N ARG A 137 9.13 -15.35 8.36
CA ARG A 137 10.13 -14.86 9.32
C ARG A 137 9.76 -13.48 9.85
N ALA A 138 10.26 -13.19 11.04
CA ALA A 138 10.09 -11.87 11.65
C ALA A 138 11.06 -10.86 11.01
N PRO A 139 10.65 -9.61 10.80
CA PRO A 139 11.56 -8.52 10.53
C PRO A 139 12.63 -8.40 11.61
N PHE A 140 13.79 -7.85 11.25
CA PHE A 140 14.91 -7.71 12.20
C PHE A 140 14.55 -6.88 13.43
N ASP A 141 13.73 -5.87 13.25
CA ASP A 141 13.27 -4.92 14.27
C ASP A 141 11.97 -5.35 14.98
N TYR A 142 11.43 -6.53 14.65
CA TYR A 142 10.09 -6.96 15.10
C TYR A 142 9.90 -6.91 16.62
N TYR A 143 10.93 -7.26 17.39
CA TYR A 143 10.92 -7.26 18.86
C TYR A 143 11.48 -5.95 19.46
N SER A 144 11.80 -4.96 18.63
CA SER A 144 12.25 -3.65 19.11
C SER A 144 11.04 -2.77 19.52
N LYS A 145 11.33 -1.76 20.34
CA LYS A 145 10.30 -0.76 20.71
C LYS A 145 9.90 0.14 19.56
N ASP A 146 10.73 0.22 18.53
CA ASP A 146 10.52 1.06 17.35
C ASP A 146 9.74 0.34 16.25
N TYR A 147 9.40 -0.95 16.45
CA TYR A 147 8.59 -1.69 15.49
C TYR A 147 7.16 -1.14 15.43
N GLU A 148 6.78 -0.68 14.25
CA GLU A 148 5.43 -0.21 13.99
C GLU A 148 4.62 -1.28 13.27
N LYS A 149 3.64 -1.84 13.97
CA LYS A 149 2.64 -2.73 13.37
C LYS A 149 1.68 -1.96 12.47
N GLY A 150 1.01 -2.63 11.59
CA GLY A 150 -0.13 -2.09 10.85
C GLY A 150 -0.22 -2.59 9.41
N LEU A 151 -1.43 -2.50 8.90
CA LEU A 151 -1.72 -2.82 7.50
C LEU A 151 -1.72 -1.54 6.67
N GLN A 152 -1.38 -1.68 5.39
CA GLN A 152 -1.56 -0.59 4.44
C GLN A 152 -3.05 -0.36 4.20
N LEU A 153 -3.52 0.85 4.44
CA LEU A 153 -4.92 1.23 4.25
C LEU A 153 -5.08 2.08 3.01
N TYR A 154 -5.97 1.62 2.13
CA TYR A 154 -6.34 2.29 0.90
C TYR A 154 -7.81 2.69 0.93
N SER A 155 -8.14 3.74 0.20
CA SER A 155 -9.51 4.09 -0.19
C SER A 155 -9.56 4.25 -1.70
N SER A 156 -10.35 3.41 -2.37
CA SER A 156 -10.49 3.43 -3.83
C SER A 156 -9.16 3.41 -4.59
N GLY A 157 -8.18 2.63 -4.09
CA GLY A 157 -6.85 2.49 -4.70
C GLY A 157 -5.85 3.60 -4.36
N VAL A 158 -6.22 4.56 -3.51
CA VAL A 158 -5.33 5.61 -2.99
C VAL A 158 -4.87 5.22 -1.58
N MET A 159 -3.57 5.21 -1.33
CA MET A 159 -3.05 4.93 0.01
C MET A 159 -3.36 6.08 0.96
N ILE A 160 -4.12 5.78 2.01
CA ILE A 160 -4.42 6.74 3.10
C ILE A 160 -3.36 6.62 4.19
N MET A 161 -2.98 5.39 4.54
CA MET A 161 -2.06 5.12 5.64
C MET A 161 -1.18 3.92 5.35
N GLU A 162 0.13 4.08 5.53
CA GLU A 162 1.10 3.01 5.29
C GLU A 162 1.09 1.94 6.39
N LYS A 163 0.80 2.35 7.62
CA LYS A 163 0.73 1.47 8.80
C LYS A 163 -0.48 1.85 9.65
N CYS A 164 -1.64 1.28 9.34
CA CYS A 164 -2.85 1.45 10.13
C CYS A 164 -2.86 0.43 11.28
N ALA A 165 -2.39 0.85 12.45
CA ALA A 165 -2.28 -0.01 13.63
C ALA A 165 -3.63 -0.45 14.18
N ASP A 166 -4.69 0.35 13.96
CA ASP A 166 -6.04 0.09 14.49
C ASP A 166 -6.76 -1.08 13.80
N LEU A 167 -6.22 -1.56 12.66
CA LEU A 167 -6.75 -2.73 11.96
C LEU A 167 -6.33 -4.06 12.57
N LEU A 168 -5.31 -4.06 13.44
CA LEU A 168 -4.77 -5.29 14.02
C LEU A 168 -4.58 -5.12 15.53
N PRO A 169 -5.03 -6.10 16.33
CA PRO A 169 -4.64 -6.19 17.74
C PRO A 169 -3.13 -6.51 17.85
N ASP A 170 -2.53 -6.26 19.02
CA ASP A 170 -1.09 -6.41 19.22
C ASP A 170 -0.58 -7.83 18.97
N TRP A 171 -1.38 -8.84 19.31
CA TRP A 171 -1.03 -10.24 19.08
C TRP A 171 -1.01 -10.66 17.61
N PHE A 172 -1.48 -9.82 16.69
CA PHE A 172 -1.37 -10.02 15.24
C PHE A 172 -0.46 -9.00 14.57
N SER A 173 0.43 -8.37 15.33
CA SER A 173 1.39 -7.38 14.83
C SER A 173 2.32 -7.91 13.73
N PHE A 174 2.49 -9.22 13.61
CA PHE A 174 3.27 -9.86 12.56
C PHE A 174 2.59 -9.87 11.18
N VAL A 175 1.27 -9.69 11.13
CA VAL A 175 0.53 -9.75 9.86
C VAL A 175 0.88 -8.54 9.00
N LYS A 176 1.27 -8.80 7.76
CA LYS A 176 1.45 -7.78 6.72
C LYS A 176 0.27 -7.82 5.76
N GLY A 177 -0.01 -6.73 5.09
CA GLY A 177 -1.08 -6.76 4.09
C GLY A 177 -1.66 -5.40 3.75
N VAL A 178 -2.71 -5.48 2.95
CA VAL A 178 -3.42 -4.34 2.38
C VAL A 178 -4.91 -4.48 2.68
N VAL A 179 -5.54 -3.36 3.02
CA VAL A 179 -7.00 -3.22 3.11
C VAL A 179 -7.41 -2.04 2.24
N ASP A 180 -8.37 -2.24 1.36
CA ASP A 180 -8.90 -1.21 0.46
C ASP A 180 -10.42 -1.13 0.65
N SER A 181 -10.91 0.02 1.13
CA SER A 181 -12.33 0.24 1.38
C SER A 181 -12.81 1.53 0.71
N GLU A 182 -13.87 1.40 -0.08
CA GLU A 182 -14.54 2.55 -0.72
C GLU A 182 -15.40 3.35 0.27
N ASP A 183 -15.74 2.77 1.42
CA ASP A 183 -16.53 3.41 2.47
C ASP A 183 -15.72 4.43 3.28
N LEU A 184 -14.38 4.42 3.16
CA LEU A 184 -13.51 5.35 3.86
C LEU A 184 -13.25 6.61 3.05
N SER A 185 -13.32 7.77 3.69
CA SER A 185 -13.04 9.05 3.05
C SER A 185 -11.55 9.26 2.81
N LEU A 186 -11.18 9.75 1.63
CA LEU A 186 -9.79 10.13 1.29
C LEU A 186 -9.25 11.26 2.17
N ASN A 187 -10.12 12.11 2.71
CA ASN A 187 -9.75 13.28 3.52
C ASN A 187 -9.87 13.02 5.03
N ILE A 188 -9.92 11.76 5.44
CA ILE A 188 -10.06 11.43 6.85
C ILE A 188 -8.73 11.62 7.58
N SER A 189 -8.74 12.36 8.70
CA SER A 189 -7.56 12.46 9.55
C SER A 189 -7.36 11.18 10.36
N ARG A 190 -6.14 10.95 10.84
CA ARG A 190 -5.80 9.77 11.65
C ARG A 190 -6.68 9.66 12.91
N GLU A 191 -6.98 10.78 13.55
CA GLU A 191 -7.82 10.85 14.76
C GLU A 191 -9.28 10.48 14.45
N LEU A 192 -9.80 10.89 13.28
CA LEU A 192 -11.15 10.55 12.83
C LEU A 192 -11.24 9.08 12.42
N LEU A 193 -10.18 8.52 11.82
CA LEU A 193 -10.12 7.10 11.49
C LEU A 193 -10.28 6.20 12.73
N GLN A 194 -9.61 6.54 13.84
CA GLN A 194 -9.70 5.76 15.08
C GLN A 194 -11.12 5.70 15.67
N GLN A 195 -11.94 6.70 15.38
CA GLN A 195 -13.34 6.74 15.80
C GLN A 195 -14.30 6.12 14.79
N ASP A 196 -13.81 5.83 13.58
CA ASP A 196 -14.63 5.33 12.48
C ASP A 196 -15.22 3.95 12.80
N ARG A 197 -16.54 3.85 12.64
CA ARG A 197 -17.27 2.60 12.88
C ARG A 197 -16.94 1.53 11.84
N GLN A 198 -16.72 1.93 10.60
CA GLN A 198 -16.40 1.00 9.51
C GLN A 198 -15.04 0.36 9.76
N LEU A 199 -14.05 1.16 10.17
CA LEU A 199 -12.71 0.66 10.49
C LEU A 199 -12.75 -0.41 11.60
N LYS A 200 -13.55 -0.19 12.65
CA LYS A 200 -13.72 -1.17 13.75
C LYS A 200 -14.38 -2.48 13.31
N ILE A 201 -15.33 -2.39 12.37
CA ILE A 201 -15.98 -3.58 11.80
C ILE A 201 -14.97 -4.35 10.93
N ILE A 202 -14.19 -3.64 10.09
CA ILE A 202 -13.13 -4.22 9.27
C ILE A 202 -12.14 -4.94 10.18
N ALA A 203 -11.58 -4.27 11.19
CA ALA A 203 -10.61 -4.84 12.12
C ALA A 203 -11.11 -6.16 12.77
N LYS A 204 -12.36 -6.19 13.24
CA LYS A 204 -12.96 -7.40 13.82
C LYS A 204 -13.09 -8.55 12.82
N ASN A 205 -13.43 -8.24 11.58
CA ASN A 205 -13.55 -9.25 10.53
C ASN A 205 -12.17 -9.80 10.12
N LEU A 206 -11.16 -8.94 10.05
CA LEU A 206 -9.76 -9.32 9.76
C LEU A 206 -9.22 -10.22 10.89
N GLU A 207 -9.42 -9.85 12.15
CA GLU A 207 -9.05 -10.67 13.31
C GLU A 207 -9.64 -12.08 13.23
N LYS A 208 -10.92 -12.19 12.91
CA LYS A 208 -11.59 -13.48 12.72
C LYS A 208 -10.98 -14.29 11.58
N SER A 209 -10.68 -13.63 10.46
CA SER A 209 -10.09 -14.27 9.28
C SER A 209 -8.69 -14.81 9.57
N ILE A 210 -7.86 -14.04 10.29
CA ILE A 210 -6.52 -14.45 10.70
C ILE A 210 -6.58 -15.65 11.64
N LYS A 211 -7.46 -15.61 12.67
CA LYS A 211 -7.66 -16.74 13.59
C LYS A 211 -8.08 -18.02 12.85
N ASN A 212 -8.98 -17.90 11.89
CA ASN A 212 -9.43 -19.04 11.09
C ASN A 212 -8.30 -19.62 10.22
N GLU A 213 -7.46 -18.77 9.62
CA GLU A 213 -6.36 -19.26 8.80
C GLU A 213 -5.27 -19.92 9.65
N LEU A 214 -4.93 -19.36 10.81
CA LEU A 214 -4.02 -20.02 11.75
C LEU A 214 -4.55 -21.37 12.25
N ALA A 215 -5.85 -21.47 12.57
CA ALA A 215 -6.47 -22.72 12.95
C ALA A 215 -6.47 -23.75 11.81
N LYS A 216 -6.64 -23.30 10.57
CA LYS A 216 -6.57 -24.13 9.37
C LYS A 216 -5.15 -24.64 9.13
N LEU A 217 -4.13 -23.80 9.27
CA LEU A 217 -2.72 -24.19 9.19
C LEU A 217 -2.39 -25.26 10.27
N LEU A 218 -2.77 -25.01 11.52
CA LEU A 218 -2.54 -25.96 12.62
C LEU A 218 -3.14 -27.34 12.33
N LYS A 219 -4.32 -27.38 11.69
CA LYS A 219 -5.04 -28.63 11.41
C LYS A 219 -4.54 -29.33 10.17
N ASN A 220 -4.24 -28.60 9.10
CA ASN A 220 -4.04 -29.15 7.75
C ASN A 220 -2.58 -29.12 7.28
N ASP A 221 -1.76 -28.23 7.84
CA ASP A 221 -0.34 -28.05 7.49
C ASP A 221 0.45 -27.68 8.74
N ARG A 222 0.61 -28.68 9.60
CA ARG A 222 1.24 -28.49 10.91
C ARG A 222 2.70 -28.06 10.81
N GLU A 223 3.40 -28.47 9.79
CA GLU A 223 4.81 -28.09 9.56
C GLU A 223 4.93 -26.58 9.32
N LYS A 224 4.09 -26.02 8.46
CA LYS A 224 4.04 -24.57 8.25
C LYS A 224 3.62 -23.81 9.51
N TYR A 225 2.66 -24.35 10.27
CA TYR A 225 2.27 -23.74 11.51
C TYR A 225 3.40 -23.73 12.54
N GLU A 226 4.15 -24.82 12.69
CA GLU A 226 5.28 -24.91 13.60
C GLU A 226 6.43 -23.99 13.19
N LYS A 227 6.70 -23.84 11.86
CA LYS A 227 7.63 -22.84 11.34
C LYS A 227 7.22 -21.42 11.75
N PHE A 228 5.96 -21.05 11.50
CA PHE A 228 5.39 -19.78 11.93
C PHE A 228 5.51 -19.58 13.44
N TYR A 229 5.04 -20.57 14.23
CA TYR A 229 5.04 -20.49 15.68
C TYR A 229 6.43 -20.30 16.27
N SER A 230 7.44 -21.01 15.76
CA SER A 230 8.83 -20.89 16.23
C SER A 230 9.43 -19.47 16.03
N VAL A 231 8.97 -18.75 15.01
CA VAL A 231 9.44 -17.40 14.70
C VAL A 231 8.75 -16.33 15.56
N PHE A 232 7.45 -16.51 15.84
CA PHE A 232 6.63 -15.50 16.53
C PHE A 232 6.18 -15.90 17.94
N CYS A 233 6.69 -17.01 18.48
CA CYS A 233 6.26 -17.55 19.78
C CYS A 233 6.49 -16.63 20.98
N LEU A 234 7.47 -15.73 20.92
CA LEU A 234 7.72 -14.76 21.98
C LEU A 234 6.55 -13.83 22.27
N LEU A 235 5.69 -13.57 21.28
CA LEU A 235 4.45 -12.80 21.51
C LEU A 235 3.45 -13.53 22.40
N TYR A 236 3.48 -14.86 22.41
CA TYR A 236 2.52 -15.69 23.15
C TYR A 236 3.03 -16.14 24.52
N THR A 237 4.33 -15.92 24.79
CA THR A 237 4.96 -16.34 26.04
C THR A 237 5.25 -15.18 26.99
N SER A 238 5.25 -13.93 26.52
CA SER A 238 5.55 -12.76 27.34
C SER A 238 4.44 -12.35 28.30
N ASP A 239 3.18 -12.75 28.03
CA ASP A 239 2.02 -12.44 28.89
C ASP A 239 1.72 -13.54 29.94
N ALA A 240 2.58 -14.54 30.06
CA ALA A 240 2.43 -15.66 31.00
C ALA A 240 3.34 -15.55 32.24
N ALA A 241 3.88 -14.35 32.52
CA ALA A 241 4.70 -14.09 33.71
C ALA A 241 4.04 -13.11 34.66
#